data_122955c3e553a216f46669e085f9953b
#
_entry.id   122955c3e553a216f46669e085f9953b
#
_cell.length_a   1.000
_cell.length_b   1.000
_cell.length_c   1.000
_cell.angle_alpha   90.00
_cell.angle_beta   90.00
_cell.angle_gamma   90.00
#
_symmetry.space_group_name_H-M   'P 1'
#
loop_
_entity.id
_entity.type
_entity.pdbx_description
1 polymer ?
#
loop_
_entity_poly.entity_id
_entity_poly.type
_entity_poly.pdbx_seq_one_letter_code
_entity_poly.pdbx_strand_id
1 'polypeptide(L)'
;MIDDNQFDIFQWANWADANKKDLLIDLFIFNKNFTPYVLPLKTSTIEDQMRTLFLYDMINFVETGAAVGLSVRDYATNDQMENVLLYSELESIQRAETLVYLLGDDRISEFNEQEHELKRMHGIVARFSDPKDPDKTFYIAKQLQRSQMLSGSLTWQVSGSEFGELNADAAFKIPADNQVLIAGGKVFAFNPKKFVNLFKQDPSSDIAAKQIAKHLTEKFALSFPEGLSLGELADKNSSLTNSLLKLDIKCLPDRQRVVDYADEMNLALMTDNNDGIIIMDNRDAMIFVNILADNYVDSNLTGSHYLATSKKRIDSDLQMNMNI
;
A
#
# COMPACT_ATOMS: atom_id res chain seq x y z
N MET A 1 27.78 23.17 4.11
CA MET A 1 27.01 22.49 5.14
C MET A 1 26.11 21.54 4.36
N ILE A 2 26.45 20.26 4.33
CA ILE A 2 25.58 19.20 3.79
C ILE A 2 24.53 19.01 4.88
N ASP A 3 23.28 19.09 4.50
CA ASP A 3 22.13 18.88 5.38
C ASP A 3 22.23 17.44 5.95
N ASP A 4 22.56 17.30 7.23
CA ASP A 4 22.89 16.04 7.92
C ASP A 4 21.67 15.08 8.06
N ASN A 5 20.56 15.34 7.36
CA ASN A 5 19.28 14.65 7.54
C ASN A 5 18.77 13.86 6.31
N GLN A 6 19.55 13.71 5.25
CA GLN A 6 19.06 12.95 4.09
C GLN A 6 19.66 11.55 4.09
N PHE A 7 18.85 10.53 4.47
CA PHE A 7 19.22 9.13 4.34
C PHE A 7 19.61 8.79 2.90
N ASP A 8 20.83 8.26 2.73
CA ASP A 8 21.38 7.81 1.44
C ASP A 8 21.45 6.28 1.41
N ILE A 9 20.68 5.66 0.53
CA ILE A 9 20.61 4.21 0.40
C ILE A 9 21.92 3.57 -0.05
N PHE A 10 22.75 4.29 -0.83
CA PHE A 10 24.04 3.76 -1.26
C PHE A 10 25.05 3.75 -0.12
N GLN A 11 25.07 4.79 0.72
CA GLN A 11 25.87 4.81 1.95
C GLN A 11 25.37 3.76 2.94
N TRP A 12 24.05 3.58 3.05
CA TRP A 12 23.46 2.51 3.85
C TRP A 12 23.92 1.13 3.37
N ALA A 13 23.90 0.85 2.07
CA ALA A 13 24.30 -0.45 1.54
C ALA A 13 25.78 -0.73 1.84
N ASN A 14 26.69 0.24 1.63
CA ASN A 14 28.09 0.11 1.96
C ASN A 14 28.31 -0.16 3.46
N TRP A 15 27.59 0.57 4.34
CA TRP A 15 27.66 0.35 5.78
C TRP A 15 27.11 -1.03 6.16
N ALA A 16 25.97 -1.42 5.61
CA ALA A 16 25.33 -2.71 5.87
C ALA A 16 26.21 -3.87 5.39
N ASP A 17 26.87 -3.74 4.24
CA ASP A 17 27.84 -4.74 3.75
C ASP A 17 29.03 -4.91 4.70
N ALA A 18 29.60 -3.82 5.16
CA ALA A 18 30.72 -3.84 6.08
C ALA A 18 30.37 -4.47 7.46
N ASN A 19 29.13 -4.37 7.90
CA ASN A 19 28.66 -4.83 9.21
C ASN A 19 27.74 -6.07 9.17
N LYS A 20 27.46 -6.62 8.00
CA LYS A 20 26.42 -7.66 7.79
C LYS A 20 26.51 -8.87 8.69
N LYS A 21 27.70 -9.24 9.18
CA LYS A 21 27.91 -10.37 10.09
C LYS A 21 27.64 -10.03 11.55
N ASP A 22 27.79 -8.76 11.91
CA ASP A 22 27.67 -8.29 13.29
C ASP A 22 26.26 -7.82 13.64
N LEU A 23 25.43 -7.51 12.61
CA LEU A 23 24.06 -7.10 12.82
C LEU A 23 23.22 -8.19 13.49
N LEU A 24 22.44 -7.83 14.47
CA LEU A 24 21.42 -8.72 15.04
C LEU A 24 20.26 -8.85 14.06
N ILE A 25 19.60 -10.00 14.04
CA ILE A 25 18.42 -10.24 13.21
C ILE A 25 17.29 -10.80 14.06
N ASP A 26 16.13 -10.16 13.98
CA ASP A 26 14.87 -10.68 14.49
C ASP A 26 13.89 -10.87 13.33
N LEU A 27 13.16 -11.97 13.35
CA LEU A 27 12.20 -12.30 12.33
C LEU A 27 10.78 -12.23 12.87
N PHE A 28 9.90 -11.57 12.13
CA PHE A 28 8.49 -11.44 12.50
C PHE A 28 7.60 -11.82 11.31
N ILE A 29 6.47 -12.44 11.63
CA ILE A 29 5.38 -12.63 10.68
C ILE A 29 4.19 -11.77 11.13
N PHE A 30 3.45 -11.20 10.19
CA PHE A 30 2.32 -10.34 10.54
C PHE A 30 1.08 -10.65 9.68
N ASN A 31 -0.09 -10.43 10.27
CA ASN A 31 -1.38 -10.65 9.64
C ASN A 31 -1.84 -9.42 8.80
N LYS A 32 -3.02 -9.48 8.21
CA LYS A 32 -3.60 -8.39 7.40
C LYS A 32 -3.88 -7.11 8.20
N ASN A 33 -4.00 -7.21 9.52
CA ASN A 33 -4.20 -6.07 10.41
C ASN A 33 -2.87 -5.50 10.91
N PHE A 34 -1.74 -5.98 10.38
CA PHE A 34 -0.38 -5.60 10.78
C PHE A 34 0.00 -5.98 12.21
N THR A 35 -0.73 -6.90 12.85
CA THR A 35 -0.32 -7.48 14.13
C THR A 35 0.90 -8.38 13.92
N PRO A 36 2.08 -8.06 14.50
CA PRO A 36 3.28 -8.87 14.35
C PRO A 36 3.33 -10.01 15.40
N TYR A 37 4.03 -11.08 15.03
CA TYR A 37 4.38 -12.20 15.88
C TYR A 37 5.85 -12.55 15.66
N VAL A 38 6.59 -12.81 16.72
CA VAL A 38 8.00 -13.22 16.64
C VAL A 38 8.11 -14.64 16.07
N LEU A 39 9.03 -14.82 15.12
CA LEU A 39 9.46 -16.14 14.64
C LEU A 39 10.86 -16.43 15.20
N PRO A 40 10.98 -17.24 16.27
CA PRO A 40 12.27 -17.50 16.88
C PRO A 40 13.23 -18.21 15.91
N LEU A 41 14.41 -17.66 15.75
CA LEU A 41 15.50 -18.26 14.96
C LEU A 41 16.26 -19.25 15.88
N LYS A 42 16.01 -20.55 15.70
CA LYS A 42 16.49 -21.57 16.65
C LYS A 42 17.97 -21.93 16.52
N THR A 43 18.61 -21.59 15.41
CA THR A 43 20.02 -21.93 15.15
C THR A 43 20.72 -20.83 14.36
N SER A 44 22.05 -20.73 14.53
CA SER A 44 22.88 -19.81 13.75
C SER A 44 22.83 -20.09 12.24
N THR A 45 22.66 -21.35 11.84
CA THR A 45 22.49 -21.70 10.43
C THR A 45 21.23 -21.08 9.82
N ILE A 46 20.11 -21.09 10.57
CA ILE A 46 18.86 -20.44 10.11
C ILE A 46 19.05 -18.93 10.07
N GLU A 47 19.71 -18.34 11.06
CA GLU A 47 20.03 -16.91 11.05
C GLU A 47 20.85 -16.51 9.81
N ASP A 48 21.89 -17.25 9.46
CA ASP A 48 22.74 -17.01 8.30
C ASP A 48 21.95 -17.14 6.98
N GLN A 49 21.03 -18.12 6.91
CA GLN A 49 20.13 -18.26 5.76
C GLN A 49 19.17 -17.06 5.64
N MET A 50 18.63 -16.57 6.76
CA MET A 50 17.77 -15.40 6.77
C MET A 50 18.55 -14.12 6.42
N ARG A 51 19.78 -13.96 6.94
CA ARG A 51 20.67 -12.85 6.52
C ARG A 51 20.89 -12.86 5.00
N THR A 52 21.20 -14.02 4.43
CA THR A 52 21.40 -14.16 2.99
C THR A 52 20.12 -13.76 2.23
N LEU A 53 18.97 -14.32 2.62
CA LEU A 53 17.71 -14.13 1.92
C LEU A 53 17.15 -12.70 1.99
N PHE A 54 17.39 -12.00 3.10
CA PHE A 54 16.86 -10.65 3.29
C PHE A 54 17.93 -9.58 2.99
N LEU A 55 19.10 -9.69 3.58
CA LEU A 55 20.08 -8.60 3.59
C LEU A 55 21.04 -8.66 2.40
N TYR A 56 21.67 -9.82 2.14
CA TYR A 56 22.73 -9.88 1.13
C TYR A 56 22.22 -9.62 -0.28
N ASP A 57 21.06 -10.18 -0.62
CA ASP A 57 20.46 -9.96 -1.93
C ASP A 57 20.07 -8.49 -2.14
N MET A 58 19.64 -7.81 -1.06
CA MET A 58 19.29 -6.39 -1.12
C MET A 58 20.51 -5.49 -1.26
N ILE A 59 21.56 -5.75 -0.50
CA ILE A 59 22.85 -5.04 -0.64
C ILE A 59 23.37 -5.20 -2.07
N ASN A 60 23.44 -6.42 -2.60
CA ASN A 60 23.90 -6.70 -3.96
C ASN A 60 23.06 -5.94 -5.01
N PHE A 61 21.76 -5.86 -4.82
CA PHE A 61 20.89 -5.10 -5.72
C PHE A 61 21.25 -3.61 -5.74
N VAL A 62 21.45 -2.99 -4.56
CA VAL A 62 21.77 -1.56 -4.46
C VAL A 62 23.16 -1.28 -5.04
N GLU A 63 24.17 -2.10 -4.73
CA GLU A 63 25.53 -1.96 -5.23
C GLU A 63 25.62 -2.14 -6.75
N THR A 64 24.96 -3.18 -7.29
CA THR A 64 24.88 -3.40 -8.72
C THR A 64 24.12 -2.27 -9.40
N GLY A 65 23.02 -1.81 -8.80
CA GLY A 65 22.25 -0.68 -9.26
C GLY A 65 23.06 0.60 -9.33
N ALA A 66 23.86 0.90 -8.29
CA ALA A 66 24.76 2.03 -8.27
C ALA A 66 25.76 1.99 -9.46
N ALA A 67 26.32 0.83 -9.75
CA ALA A 67 27.25 0.64 -10.86
C ALA A 67 26.63 0.88 -12.25
N VAL A 68 25.32 0.69 -12.40
CA VAL A 68 24.59 0.89 -13.68
C VAL A 68 23.75 2.18 -13.68
N GLY A 69 23.93 3.07 -12.71
CA GLY A 69 23.26 4.37 -12.65
C GLY A 69 21.81 4.30 -12.13
N LEU A 70 21.54 3.44 -11.16
CA LEU A 70 20.26 3.41 -10.44
C LEU A 70 19.96 4.79 -9.85
N SER A 71 18.84 5.39 -10.22
CA SER A 71 18.36 6.63 -9.62
C SER A 71 17.35 6.35 -8.52
N VAL A 72 17.44 7.11 -7.43
CA VAL A 72 16.50 7.02 -6.30
C VAL A 72 15.54 8.21 -6.39
N ARG A 73 14.24 7.93 -6.42
CA ARG A 73 13.22 8.97 -6.61
C ARG A 73 12.04 8.78 -5.67
N ASP A 74 11.43 9.90 -5.33
CA ASP A 74 10.16 9.87 -4.62
C ASP A 74 9.10 9.16 -5.47
N TYR A 75 8.37 8.25 -4.87
CA TYR A 75 7.28 7.47 -5.49
C TYR A 75 6.22 8.39 -6.11
N ALA A 76 6.06 9.57 -5.54
CA ALA A 76 5.16 10.61 -6.00
C ALA A 76 5.49 11.20 -7.37
N THR A 77 6.77 11.22 -7.73
CA THR A 77 7.28 11.87 -8.95
C THR A 77 7.53 10.87 -10.08
N ASN A 78 6.91 9.69 -10.02
CA ASN A 78 7.18 8.57 -10.91
C ASN A 78 6.84 8.89 -12.38
N ASP A 79 7.85 9.35 -13.10
CA ASP A 79 7.91 9.23 -14.55
C ASP A 79 8.49 7.85 -14.85
N GLN A 80 7.74 6.96 -15.48
CA GLN A 80 8.10 5.56 -15.79
C GLN A 80 9.49 5.44 -16.46
N MET A 81 10.54 5.56 -15.67
CA MET A 81 11.92 5.42 -16.13
C MET A 81 12.46 4.04 -15.76
N GLU A 82 13.26 3.48 -16.63
CA GLU A 82 14.05 2.28 -16.34
C GLU A 82 15.12 2.60 -15.28
N ASN A 83 15.47 1.63 -14.44
CA ASN A 83 16.49 1.74 -13.38
C ASN A 83 16.18 2.80 -12.30
N VAL A 84 14.95 2.83 -11.81
CA VAL A 84 14.55 3.71 -10.71
C VAL A 84 14.18 2.89 -9.49
N LEU A 85 14.75 3.26 -8.34
CA LEU A 85 14.30 2.80 -7.03
C LEU A 85 13.39 3.89 -6.44
N LEU A 86 12.17 3.52 -6.14
CA LEU A 86 11.17 4.44 -5.60
C LEU A 86 11.20 4.44 -4.08
N TYR A 87 11.05 5.62 -3.45
CA TYR A 87 10.88 5.74 -2.02
C TYR A 87 9.71 6.65 -1.65
N SER A 88 9.23 6.52 -0.43
CA SER A 88 8.29 7.43 0.22
C SER A 88 8.75 7.69 1.65
N GLU A 89 8.39 8.82 2.23
CA GLU A 89 8.60 9.05 3.64
C GLU A 89 7.75 8.08 4.47
N LEU A 90 8.32 7.52 5.57
CA LEU A 90 7.66 6.49 6.38
C LEU A 90 6.31 6.99 6.93
N GLU A 91 6.25 8.23 7.39
CA GLU A 91 5.05 8.88 7.91
C GLU A 91 3.91 9.00 6.88
N SER A 92 4.25 8.99 5.58
CA SER A 92 3.26 9.01 4.50
C SER A 92 2.65 7.64 4.21
N ILE A 93 3.24 6.56 4.74
CA ILE A 93 2.78 5.18 4.55
C ILE A 93 2.26 4.63 5.88
N GLN A 94 1.03 4.99 6.23
CA GLN A 94 0.42 4.72 7.53
C GLN A 94 0.61 3.28 8.03
N ARG A 95 0.50 2.30 7.15
CA ARG A 95 0.63 0.87 7.54
C ARG A 95 2.08 0.46 7.76
N ALA A 96 3.03 1.05 7.05
CA ALA A 96 4.46 0.83 7.29
C ALA A 96 4.87 1.46 8.62
N GLU A 97 4.42 2.69 8.88
CA GLU A 97 4.64 3.39 10.15
C GLU A 97 4.07 2.58 11.33
N THR A 98 2.80 2.14 11.22
CA THR A 98 2.18 1.28 12.23
C THR A 98 2.97 -0.01 12.47
N LEU A 99 3.42 -0.67 11.40
CA LEU A 99 4.21 -1.89 11.52
C LEU A 99 5.53 -1.63 12.25
N VAL A 100 6.28 -0.59 11.87
CA VAL A 100 7.55 -0.22 12.53
C VAL A 100 7.32 0.12 14.00
N TYR A 101 6.28 0.89 14.32
CA TYR A 101 5.92 1.21 15.70
C TYR A 101 5.66 -0.06 16.53
N LEU A 102 4.86 -1.00 16.01
CA LEU A 102 4.55 -2.25 16.70
C LEU A 102 5.78 -3.15 16.85
N LEU A 103 6.70 -3.15 15.87
CA LEU A 103 7.95 -3.92 15.95
C LEU A 103 8.96 -3.35 16.96
N GLY A 104 8.76 -2.14 17.43
CA GLY A 104 9.52 -1.55 18.54
C GLY A 104 9.03 -1.96 19.94
N ASP A 105 7.89 -2.66 20.06
CA ASP A 105 7.39 -3.15 21.37
C ASP A 105 8.05 -4.47 21.76
N ASP A 106 8.68 -4.51 22.92
CA ASP A 106 9.34 -5.71 23.46
C ASP A 106 8.37 -6.83 23.88
N ARG A 107 7.05 -6.56 23.84
CA ARG A 107 5.99 -7.50 24.28
C ARG A 107 5.32 -8.24 23.11
N ILE A 108 5.95 -8.33 21.96
CA ILE A 108 5.40 -9.05 20.82
C ILE A 108 5.34 -10.55 21.14
N SER A 109 4.16 -11.15 21.01
CA SER A 109 3.96 -12.57 21.22
C SER A 109 4.67 -13.42 20.17
N GLU A 110 5.14 -14.61 20.55
CA GLU A 110 5.64 -15.58 19.59
C GLU A 110 4.49 -16.10 18.70
N PHE A 111 4.82 -16.41 17.45
CA PHE A 111 3.88 -17.08 16.56
C PHE A 111 3.62 -18.52 17.05
N ASN A 112 2.35 -18.82 17.29
CA ASN A 112 1.90 -20.15 17.68
C ASN A 112 0.95 -20.70 16.61
N GLU A 113 1.34 -21.77 15.93
CA GLU A 113 0.53 -22.39 14.86
C GLU A 113 -0.82 -22.96 15.33
N GLN A 114 -0.96 -23.25 16.63
CA GLN A 114 -2.22 -23.73 17.20
C GLN A 114 -3.23 -22.60 17.42
N GLU A 115 -2.75 -21.37 17.61
CA GLU A 115 -3.57 -20.18 17.86
C GLU A 115 -3.71 -19.31 16.60
N HIS A 116 -2.70 -19.34 15.73
CA HIS A 116 -2.60 -18.46 14.59
C HIS A 116 -2.54 -19.26 13.28
N GLU A 117 -3.54 -19.09 12.45
CA GLU A 117 -3.58 -19.74 11.14
C GLU A 117 -2.54 -19.10 10.19
N LEU A 118 -1.53 -19.85 9.77
CA LEU A 118 -0.49 -19.40 8.84
C LEU A 118 -1.08 -18.79 7.54
N LYS A 119 -2.20 -19.35 7.04
CA LYS A 119 -2.90 -18.83 5.84
C LYS A 119 -3.49 -17.42 5.99
N ARG A 120 -3.60 -16.90 7.22
CA ARG A 120 -4.03 -15.52 7.51
C ARG A 120 -2.88 -14.55 7.57
N MET A 121 -1.65 -15.03 7.56
CA MET A 121 -0.48 -14.16 7.56
C MET A 121 -0.36 -13.45 6.22
N HIS A 122 0.09 -12.21 6.28
CA HIS A 122 0.13 -11.30 5.14
C HIS A 122 1.55 -11.04 4.66
N GLY A 123 2.47 -10.92 5.60
CA GLY A 123 3.86 -10.63 5.30
C GLY A 123 4.81 -11.14 6.37
N ILE A 124 6.08 -11.09 6.03
CA ILE A 124 7.20 -11.39 6.91
C ILE A 124 8.16 -10.20 6.90
N VAL A 125 8.74 -9.88 8.04
CA VAL A 125 9.69 -8.78 8.17
C VAL A 125 10.89 -9.23 8.99
N ALA A 126 12.08 -8.92 8.50
CA ALA A 126 13.32 -9.05 9.23
C ALA A 126 13.73 -7.66 9.76
N ARG A 127 13.92 -7.54 11.07
CA ARG A 127 14.52 -6.38 11.75
C ARG A 127 16.00 -6.64 11.87
N PHE A 128 16.81 -5.71 11.41
CA PHE A 128 18.25 -5.71 11.59
C PHE A 128 18.62 -4.54 12.48
N SER A 129 19.45 -4.78 13.48
CA SER A 129 19.96 -3.75 14.40
C SER A 129 21.46 -3.88 14.63
N ASP A 130 22.12 -2.74 14.71
CA ASP A 130 23.53 -2.69 15.10
C ASP A 130 23.63 -2.78 16.64
N PRO A 131 24.27 -3.83 17.21
CA PRO A 131 24.41 -3.92 18.66
C PRO A 131 25.22 -2.79 19.30
N LYS A 132 25.99 -2.03 18.47
CA LYS A 132 26.81 -0.89 18.93
C LYS A 132 26.06 0.44 18.81
N ASP A 133 25.03 0.50 17.97
CA ASP A 133 24.25 1.70 17.67
C ASP A 133 22.79 1.33 17.40
N PRO A 134 21.94 1.22 18.44
CA PRO A 134 20.54 0.82 18.28
C PRO A 134 19.72 1.74 17.36
N ASP A 135 20.15 2.99 17.16
CA ASP A 135 19.49 3.92 16.24
C ASP A 135 19.64 3.48 14.79
N LYS A 136 20.65 2.65 14.49
CA LYS A 136 20.84 2.03 13.17
C LYS A 136 20.02 0.75 13.01
N THR A 137 18.72 0.89 13.20
CA THR A 137 17.76 -0.19 12.99
C THR A 137 17.06 -0.01 11.64
N PHE A 138 16.93 -1.09 10.88
CA PHE A 138 16.19 -1.11 9.63
C PHE A 138 15.41 -2.41 9.46
N TYR A 139 14.45 -2.38 8.54
CA TYR A 139 13.53 -3.49 8.34
C TYR A 139 13.46 -3.86 6.86
N ILE A 140 13.43 -5.16 6.59
CA ILE A 140 13.21 -5.69 5.23
C ILE A 140 11.93 -6.51 5.26
N ALA A 141 10.91 -6.06 4.53
CA ALA A 141 9.60 -6.67 4.52
C ALA A 141 9.31 -7.36 3.18
N LYS A 142 8.68 -8.52 3.24
CA LYS A 142 8.26 -9.33 2.09
C LYS A 142 6.82 -9.77 2.25
N GLN A 143 6.01 -9.62 1.17
CA GLN A 143 4.65 -10.13 1.14
C GLN A 143 4.64 -11.64 1.00
N LEU A 144 3.87 -12.31 1.85
CA LEU A 144 3.54 -13.73 1.71
C LEU A 144 2.35 -13.90 0.77
N GLN A 145 2.48 -14.77 -0.22
CA GLN A 145 1.40 -15.10 -1.16
C GLN A 145 0.80 -16.46 -0.82
N ARG A 146 -0.50 -16.62 -1.00
CA ARG A 146 -1.18 -17.92 -0.80
C ARG A 146 -0.60 -19.05 -1.66
N SER A 147 -0.14 -18.73 -2.87
CA SER A 147 0.54 -19.69 -3.75
C SER A 147 1.92 -20.14 -3.24
N GLN A 148 2.45 -19.46 -2.24
CA GLN A 148 3.71 -19.81 -1.58
C GLN A 148 3.48 -20.66 -0.32
N MET A 149 2.23 -20.77 0.11
CA MET A 149 1.81 -21.74 1.12
C MET A 149 1.66 -23.09 0.42
N LEU A 150 2.33 -24.09 0.96
CA LEU A 150 2.23 -25.46 0.46
C LEU A 150 0.90 -26.03 0.94
N SER A 151 -0.18 -25.85 0.19
CA SER A 151 -1.50 -26.39 0.52
C SER A 151 -1.99 -27.32 -0.57
N GLY A 152 -2.50 -28.47 -0.17
CA GLY A 152 -3.25 -29.38 -1.02
C GLY A 152 -2.45 -30.33 -1.92
N SER A 153 -1.12 -30.39 -1.78
CA SER A 153 -0.27 -31.40 -2.43
C SER A 153 0.59 -32.09 -1.38
N LEU A 154 0.76 -33.38 -1.53
CA LEU A 154 1.75 -34.16 -0.77
C LEU A 154 3.13 -33.60 -1.06
N THR A 155 3.72 -32.94 -0.09
CA THR A 155 5.08 -32.43 -0.19
C THR A 155 5.99 -33.29 0.67
N TRP A 156 6.97 -33.90 0.04
CA TRP A 156 7.93 -34.78 0.68
C TRP A 156 9.18 -34.01 1.06
N GLN A 157 9.63 -34.21 2.28
CA GLN A 157 10.91 -33.72 2.76
C GLN A 157 11.90 -34.88 2.86
N VAL A 158 13.11 -34.70 2.32
CA VAL A 158 14.22 -35.61 2.57
C VAL A 158 15.02 -35.07 3.75
N SER A 159 15.04 -35.81 4.84
CA SER A 159 15.84 -35.51 6.03
C SER A 159 16.82 -36.66 6.27
N GLY A 160 18.08 -36.47 5.91
CA GLY A 160 19.08 -37.53 5.93
C GLY A 160 18.78 -38.62 4.91
N SER A 161 18.54 -39.86 5.34
CA SER A 161 18.17 -41.01 4.50
C SER A 161 16.66 -41.33 4.51
N GLU A 162 15.86 -40.53 5.20
CA GLU A 162 14.42 -40.76 5.35
C GLU A 162 13.57 -39.80 4.54
N PHE A 163 12.51 -40.34 3.93
CA PHE A 163 11.44 -39.54 3.33
C PHE A 163 10.37 -39.33 4.38
N GLY A 164 10.06 -38.07 4.68
CA GLY A 164 8.97 -37.67 5.57
C GLY A 164 7.96 -36.76 4.85
N GLU A 165 6.73 -36.81 5.29
CA GLU A 165 5.70 -35.88 4.83
C GLU A 165 5.95 -34.51 5.48
N LEU A 166 6.07 -33.45 4.66
CA LEU A 166 6.10 -32.09 5.15
C LEU A 166 4.68 -31.68 5.55
N ASN A 167 4.48 -31.24 6.77
CA ASN A 167 3.20 -30.66 7.17
C ASN A 167 2.94 -29.37 6.35
N ALA A 168 2.17 -29.51 5.27
CA ALA A 168 1.90 -28.43 4.34
C ALA A 168 1.13 -27.26 4.97
N ASP A 169 0.37 -27.53 6.03
CA ASP A 169 -0.40 -26.50 6.73
C ASP A 169 0.49 -25.62 7.63
N ALA A 170 1.69 -26.10 7.99
CA ALA A 170 2.68 -25.39 8.77
C ALA A 170 3.89 -24.88 7.95
N ALA A 171 3.83 -24.98 6.62
CA ALA A 171 4.94 -24.60 5.77
C ALA A 171 4.58 -23.44 4.82
N PHE A 172 5.53 -22.51 4.63
CA PHE A 172 5.42 -21.43 3.63
C PHE A 172 6.78 -21.16 2.99
N LYS A 173 6.73 -20.54 1.81
CA LYS A 173 7.93 -20.08 1.12
C LYS A 173 8.13 -18.60 1.34
N ILE A 174 9.33 -18.21 1.76
CA ILE A 174 9.73 -16.81 1.78
C ILE A 174 10.15 -16.43 0.35
N PRO A 175 9.58 -15.38 -0.25
CA PRO A 175 9.99 -14.92 -1.59
C PRO A 175 11.47 -14.54 -1.62
N ALA A 176 12.18 -14.95 -2.68
CA ALA A 176 13.58 -14.57 -2.86
C ALA A 176 13.72 -13.10 -3.31
N ASP A 177 12.71 -12.55 -4.01
CA ASP A 177 12.77 -11.20 -4.56
C ASP A 177 12.86 -10.12 -3.46
N ASN A 178 13.63 -9.07 -3.74
CA ASN A 178 13.66 -7.87 -2.91
C ASN A 178 12.36 -7.10 -3.10
N GLN A 179 11.67 -6.74 -2.00
CA GLN A 179 10.37 -6.10 -2.07
C GLN A 179 10.37 -4.72 -1.44
N VAL A 180 10.65 -4.63 -0.13
CA VAL A 180 10.60 -3.38 0.61
C VAL A 180 11.74 -3.30 1.63
N LEU A 181 12.41 -2.15 1.68
CA LEU A 181 13.32 -1.74 2.76
C LEU A 181 12.72 -0.53 3.49
N ILE A 182 12.76 -0.55 4.82
CA ILE A 182 12.40 0.59 5.66
C ILE A 182 13.64 0.97 6.45
N ALA A 183 14.19 2.15 6.17
CA ALA A 183 15.42 2.63 6.80
C ALA A 183 15.48 4.16 6.77
N GLY A 184 16.03 4.78 7.81
CA GLY A 184 16.27 6.24 7.87
C GLY A 184 15.00 7.06 7.65
N GLY A 185 13.86 6.65 8.21
CA GLY A 185 12.58 7.34 8.04
C GLY A 185 11.94 7.20 6.66
N LYS A 186 12.47 6.34 5.78
CA LYS A 186 11.99 6.12 4.42
C LYS A 186 11.59 4.68 4.16
N VAL A 187 10.66 4.49 3.22
CA VAL A 187 10.23 3.19 2.71
C VAL A 187 10.61 3.08 1.25
N PHE A 188 11.51 2.17 0.91
CA PHE A 188 11.99 1.94 -0.45
C PHE A 188 11.26 0.76 -1.08
N ALA A 189 10.66 0.99 -2.25
CA ALA A 189 9.93 -0.02 -3.02
C ALA A 189 10.82 -0.64 -4.10
N PHE A 190 11.48 -1.75 -3.81
CA PHE A 190 12.25 -2.52 -4.78
C PHE A 190 11.34 -3.23 -5.78
N ASN A 191 10.13 -3.56 -5.34
CA ASN A 191 9.06 -4.08 -6.19
C ASN A 191 7.78 -3.29 -5.91
N PRO A 192 7.46 -2.26 -6.72
CA PRO A 192 6.32 -1.37 -6.50
C PRO A 192 4.99 -2.11 -6.36
N LYS A 193 4.74 -3.14 -7.17
CA LYS A 193 3.51 -3.95 -7.09
C LYS A 193 3.40 -4.69 -5.76
N LYS A 194 4.51 -5.22 -5.25
CA LYS A 194 4.54 -5.92 -3.95
C LYS A 194 4.41 -4.92 -2.81
N PHE A 195 5.02 -3.74 -2.92
CA PHE A 195 4.86 -2.65 -1.98
C PHE A 195 3.39 -2.26 -1.83
N VAL A 196 2.69 -1.96 -2.93
CA VAL A 196 1.26 -1.62 -2.92
C VAL A 196 0.43 -2.75 -2.32
N ASN A 197 0.72 -4.00 -2.67
CA ASN A 197 0.01 -5.15 -2.12
C ASN A 197 0.28 -5.36 -0.63
N LEU A 198 1.51 -5.10 -0.17
CA LEU A 198 1.91 -5.27 1.23
C LEU A 198 1.22 -4.23 2.12
N PHE A 199 1.32 -2.95 1.76
CA PHE A 199 0.78 -1.86 2.58
C PHE A 199 -0.64 -1.43 2.19
N LYS A 200 -1.20 -1.94 1.08
CA LYS A 200 -2.52 -1.55 0.56
C LYS A 200 -2.66 -0.03 0.35
N GLN A 201 -1.56 0.59 0.00
CA GLN A 201 -1.44 2.01 -0.27
C GLN A 201 -0.55 2.21 -1.49
N ASP A 202 -0.98 3.06 -2.41
CA ASP A 202 -0.23 3.46 -3.59
C ASP A 202 0.03 4.97 -3.54
N PRO A 203 1.24 5.41 -3.17
CA PRO A 203 1.53 6.83 -3.01
C PRO A 203 1.28 7.66 -4.27
N SER A 204 1.47 7.09 -5.45
CA SER A 204 1.18 7.80 -6.71
C SER A 204 -0.31 8.05 -6.89
N SER A 205 -1.13 7.07 -6.53
CA SER A 205 -2.60 7.19 -6.53
C SER A 205 -3.09 8.19 -5.49
N ASP A 206 -2.50 8.20 -4.30
CA ASP A 206 -2.87 9.13 -3.23
C ASP A 206 -2.59 10.58 -3.63
N ILE A 207 -1.43 10.83 -4.27
CA ILE A 207 -1.08 12.17 -4.78
C ILE A 207 -1.99 12.60 -5.93
N ALA A 208 -2.25 11.71 -6.88
CA ALA A 208 -3.19 11.99 -7.96
C ALA A 208 -4.59 12.31 -7.41
N ALA A 209 -5.07 11.54 -6.43
CA ALA A 209 -6.34 11.80 -5.76
C ALA A 209 -6.36 13.16 -5.04
N LYS A 210 -5.27 13.56 -4.35
CA LYS A 210 -5.13 14.88 -3.71
C LYS A 210 -5.16 16.01 -4.73
N GLN A 211 -4.51 15.87 -5.88
CA GLN A 211 -4.55 16.86 -6.95
C GLN A 211 -5.96 17.01 -7.53
N ILE A 212 -6.66 15.88 -7.75
CA ILE A 212 -8.05 15.88 -8.17
C ILE A 212 -8.93 16.53 -7.10
N ALA A 213 -8.77 16.17 -5.83
CA ALA A 213 -9.51 16.73 -4.72
C ALA A 213 -9.35 18.25 -4.62
N LYS A 214 -8.11 18.75 -4.78
CA LYS A 214 -7.83 20.20 -4.82
C LYS A 214 -8.55 20.88 -5.98
N HIS A 215 -8.45 20.32 -7.19
CA HIS A 215 -9.13 20.84 -8.37
C HIS A 215 -10.65 20.90 -8.20
N LEU A 216 -11.26 19.85 -7.62
CA LEU A 216 -12.69 19.79 -7.33
C LEU A 216 -13.09 20.83 -6.26
N THR A 217 -12.27 21.00 -5.21
CA THR A 217 -12.50 22.00 -4.17
C THR A 217 -12.59 23.41 -4.76
N GLU A 218 -11.65 23.74 -5.66
CA GLU A 218 -11.63 25.06 -6.32
C GLU A 218 -12.80 25.22 -7.31
N LYS A 219 -13.04 24.20 -8.17
CA LYS A 219 -14.08 24.27 -9.21
C LYS A 219 -15.49 24.37 -8.65
N PHE A 220 -15.80 23.63 -7.59
CA PHE A 220 -17.15 23.53 -7.02
C PHE A 220 -17.33 24.40 -5.78
N ALA A 221 -16.34 25.20 -5.39
CA ALA A 221 -16.33 26.01 -4.18
C ALA A 221 -16.72 25.17 -2.94
N LEU A 222 -16.05 24.02 -2.77
CA LEU A 222 -16.33 23.14 -1.62
C LEU A 222 -15.90 23.80 -0.32
N SER A 223 -16.76 23.75 0.68
CA SER A 223 -16.49 24.19 2.05
C SER A 223 -16.50 23.01 3.01
N PHE A 224 -15.63 23.08 4.01
CA PHE A 224 -15.38 22.01 4.97
C PHE A 224 -15.34 22.56 6.39
N PRO A 225 -15.63 21.74 7.43
CA PRO A 225 -15.27 22.04 8.80
C PRO A 225 -13.77 22.35 8.95
N GLU A 226 -13.42 23.09 10.02
CA GLU A 226 -12.02 23.42 10.32
C GLU A 226 -11.15 22.15 10.41
N GLY A 227 -9.99 22.18 9.74
CA GLY A 227 -9.05 21.06 9.69
C GLY A 227 -9.51 19.88 8.84
N LEU A 228 -10.47 20.06 7.93
CA LEU A 228 -10.93 19.03 7.00
C LEU A 228 -10.80 19.50 5.55
N SER A 229 -10.48 18.60 4.65
CA SER A 229 -10.44 18.81 3.19
C SER A 229 -10.83 17.53 2.46
N LEU A 230 -11.20 17.64 1.19
CA LEU A 230 -11.50 16.46 0.37
C LEU A 230 -10.28 15.52 0.24
N GLY A 231 -9.06 16.07 0.23
CA GLY A 231 -7.82 15.32 0.22
C GLY A 231 -7.61 14.51 1.51
N GLU A 232 -7.84 15.12 2.68
CA GLU A 232 -7.72 14.43 3.97
C GLU A 232 -8.80 13.35 4.17
N LEU A 233 -10.01 13.57 3.63
CA LEU A 233 -11.05 12.53 3.60
C LEU A 233 -10.64 11.36 2.72
N ALA A 234 -10.02 11.63 1.56
CA ALA A 234 -9.53 10.60 0.65
C ALA A 234 -8.39 9.78 1.30
N ASP A 235 -7.44 10.40 1.99
CA ASP A 235 -6.34 9.70 2.69
C ASP A 235 -6.85 8.66 3.69
N LYS A 236 -7.99 8.94 4.33
CA LYS A 236 -8.61 8.06 5.32
C LYS A 236 -9.59 7.04 4.71
N ASN A 237 -9.94 7.18 3.42
CA ASN A 237 -10.97 6.38 2.78
C ASN A 237 -10.56 5.94 1.36
N SER A 238 -10.03 4.72 1.25
CA SER A 238 -9.58 4.14 -0.03
C SER A 238 -10.69 4.05 -1.09
N SER A 239 -11.96 3.96 -0.69
CA SER A 239 -13.09 3.98 -1.63
C SER A 239 -13.27 5.36 -2.25
N LEU A 240 -13.09 6.42 -1.46
CA LEU A 240 -13.13 7.80 -1.94
C LEU A 240 -11.95 8.09 -2.88
N THR A 241 -10.73 7.70 -2.48
CA THR A 241 -9.52 7.77 -3.32
C THR A 241 -9.76 7.10 -4.68
N ASN A 242 -10.23 5.87 -4.69
CA ASN A 242 -10.51 5.12 -5.92
C ASN A 242 -11.61 5.77 -6.77
N SER A 243 -12.61 6.40 -6.15
CA SER A 243 -13.68 7.10 -6.86
C SER A 243 -13.17 8.39 -7.50
N LEU A 244 -12.35 9.16 -6.79
CA LEU A 244 -11.69 10.36 -7.33
C LEU A 244 -10.84 10.04 -8.56
N LEU A 245 -10.04 8.98 -8.52
CA LEU A 245 -9.16 8.55 -9.61
C LEU A 245 -9.92 8.11 -10.88
N LYS A 246 -11.19 7.75 -10.75
CA LYS A 246 -12.05 7.34 -11.87
C LYS A 246 -12.77 8.52 -12.54
N LEU A 247 -12.72 9.70 -11.95
CA LEU A 247 -13.40 10.86 -12.53
C LEU A 247 -12.73 11.33 -13.82
N ASP A 248 -13.53 11.59 -14.84
CA ASP A 248 -13.07 12.30 -16.02
C ASP A 248 -13.12 13.82 -15.76
N ILE A 249 -11.98 14.36 -15.30
CA ILE A 249 -11.85 15.78 -14.93
C ILE A 249 -12.19 16.72 -16.09
N LYS A 250 -12.05 16.28 -17.34
CA LYS A 250 -12.32 17.08 -18.54
C LYS A 250 -13.81 17.23 -18.82
N CYS A 251 -14.62 16.29 -18.32
CA CYS A 251 -16.06 16.20 -18.59
C CYS A 251 -16.92 16.55 -17.37
N LEU A 252 -16.37 17.24 -16.37
CA LEU A 252 -17.11 17.58 -15.15
C LEU A 252 -18.22 18.63 -15.46
N PRO A 253 -19.44 18.45 -14.91
CA PRO A 253 -20.53 19.41 -15.02
C PRO A 253 -20.18 20.73 -14.33
N ASP A 254 -21.02 21.74 -14.53
CA ASP A 254 -20.98 22.96 -13.70
C ASP A 254 -21.58 22.70 -12.31
N ARG A 255 -21.31 23.62 -11.37
CA ARG A 255 -21.75 23.49 -9.99
C ARG A 255 -23.27 23.44 -9.84
N GLN A 256 -23.99 24.31 -10.58
CA GLN A 256 -25.44 24.37 -10.52
C GLN A 256 -26.06 23.05 -10.95
N ARG A 257 -25.55 22.45 -12.00
CA ARG A 257 -26.05 21.13 -12.48
C ARG A 257 -25.85 20.02 -11.43
N VAL A 258 -24.78 20.08 -10.63
CA VAL A 258 -24.55 19.12 -9.52
C VAL A 258 -25.61 19.29 -8.43
N VAL A 259 -25.94 20.54 -8.07
CA VAL A 259 -26.95 20.85 -7.05
C VAL A 259 -28.34 20.44 -7.56
N ASP A 260 -28.71 20.84 -8.76
CA ASP A 260 -30.00 20.50 -9.38
C ASP A 260 -30.17 18.96 -9.44
N TYR A 261 -29.12 18.25 -9.83
CA TYR A 261 -29.16 16.79 -9.91
C TYR A 261 -29.28 16.13 -8.52
N ALA A 262 -28.63 16.69 -7.51
CA ALA A 262 -28.78 16.21 -6.14
C ALA A 262 -30.24 16.35 -5.67
N ASP A 263 -30.89 17.48 -5.97
CA ASP A 263 -32.30 17.71 -5.64
C ASP A 263 -33.23 16.78 -6.44
N GLU A 264 -33.01 16.62 -7.75
CA GLU A 264 -33.76 15.69 -8.61
C GLU A 264 -33.72 14.25 -8.06
N MET A 265 -32.55 13.82 -7.55
CA MET A 265 -32.32 12.48 -7.02
C MET A 265 -32.61 12.36 -5.51
N ASN A 266 -33.10 13.43 -4.87
CA ASN A 266 -33.36 13.52 -3.43
C ASN A 266 -32.17 13.11 -2.57
N LEU A 267 -30.95 13.57 -2.96
CA LEU A 267 -29.70 13.33 -2.24
C LEU A 267 -29.46 14.47 -1.25
N ALA A 268 -28.99 14.13 -0.04
CA ALA A 268 -28.70 15.10 1.01
C ALA A 268 -27.35 15.80 0.72
N LEU A 269 -27.30 16.72 -0.24
CA LEU A 269 -26.16 17.56 -0.51
C LEU A 269 -26.47 18.97 0.02
N MET A 270 -25.67 19.45 0.97
CA MET A 270 -25.86 20.77 1.59
C MET A 270 -25.17 21.86 0.78
N THR A 271 -25.80 23.03 0.70
CA THR A 271 -25.20 24.23 0.11
C THR A 271 -25.16 25.37 1.11
N ASP A 272 -24.21 26.28 0.96
CA ASP A 272 -24.12 27.51 1.72
C ASP A 272 -24.90 28.68 1.04
N ASN A 273 -24.92 29.85 1.69
CA ASN A 273 -25.61 31.04 1.16
C ASN A 273 -25.04 31.59 -0.14
N ASN A 274 -23.89 31.11 -0.58
CA ASN A 274 -23.22 31.50 -1.83
C ASN A 274 -23.25 30.35 -2.88
N ASP A 275 -24.15 29.40 -2.70
CA ASP A 275 -24.27 28.17 -3.49
C ASP A 275 -23.01 27.29 -3.49
N GLY A 276 -22.10 27.47 -2.51
CA GLY A 276 -20.98 26.58 -2.29
C GLY A 276 -21.47 25.23 -1.72
N ILE A 277 -20.84 24.13 -2.13
CA ILE A 277 -21.22 22.80 -1.65
C ILE A 277 -20.50 22.52 -0.33
N ILE A 278 -21.25 22.14 0.71
CA ILE A 278 -20.74 21.84 2.04
C ILE A 278 -20.49 20.34 2.17
N ILE A 279 -19.27 19.95 2.51
CA ILE A 279 -18.86 18.58 2.78
C ILE A 279 -18.51 18.46 4.26
N MET A 280 -19.35 17.81 5.03
CA MET A 280 -19.16 17.65 6.47
C MET A 280 -18.33 16.42 6.84
N ASP A 281 -18.43 15.36 6.04
CA ASP A 281 -17.80 14.08 6.34
C ASP A 281 -17.57 13.22 5.07
N ASN A 282 -17.12 11.98 5.30
CA ASN A 282 -16.91 10.99 4.22
C ASN A 282 -18.18 10.64 3.45
N ARG A 283 -19.37 10.69 4.05
CA ARG A 283 -20.63 10.35 3.40
C ARG A 283 -20.97 11.41 2.37
N ASP A 284 -20.89 12.69 2.75
CA ASP A 284 -21.14 13.81 1.86
C ASP A 284 -20.14 13.82 0.70
N ALA A 285 -18.85 13.58 0.99
CA ALA A 285 -17.80 13.45 -0.02
C ALA A 285 -18.11 12.34 -1.02
N MET A 286 -18.57 11.17 -0.56
CA MET A 286 -18.94 10.07 -1.42
C MET A 286 -20.19 10.37 -2.26
N ILE A 287 -21.21 11.04 -1.69
CA ILE A 287 -22.39 11.49 -2.45
C ILE A 287 -21.95 12.44 -3.58
N PHE A 288 -21.17 13.46 -3.24
CA PHE A 288 -20.66 14.43 -4.21
C PHE A 288 -19.87 13.77 -5.33
N VAL A 289 -18.90 12.91 -5.00
CA VAL A 289 -18.06 12.22 -6.01
C VAL A 289 -18.89 11.24 -6.86
N ASN A 290 -19.89 10.57 -6.30
CA ASN A 290 -20.79 9.70 -7.04
C ASN A 290 -21.70 10.48 -8.01
N ILE A 291 -22.11 11.70 -7.66
CA ILE A 291 -22.82 12.60 -8.59
C ILE A 291 -21.90 12.94 -9.78
N LEU A 292 -20.67 13.37 -9.51
CA LEU A 292 -19.70 13.70 -10.56
C LEU A 292 -19.36 12.51 -11.47
N ALA A 293 -19.36 11.30 -10.91
CA ALA A 293 -19.15 10.05 -11.64
C ALA A 293 -20.42 9.57 -12.37
N ASP A 294 -21.54 10.29 -12.25
CA ASP A 294 -22.84 9.94 -12.80
C ASP A 294 -23.27 8.51 -12.34
N ASN A 295 -23.01 8.16 -11.07
CA ASN A 295 -23.27 6.83 -10.52
C ASN A 295 -24.71 6.63 -10.06
N TYR A 296 -25.52 7.68 -9.96
CA TYR A 296 -26.94 7.57 -9.67
C TYR A 296 -27.74 7.36 -10.96
N VAL A 297 -28.66 6.43 -10.93
CA VAL A 297 -29.44 6.00 -12.12
C VAL A 297 -30.89 5.84 -11.75
N ASP A 298 -31.77 6.41 -12.58
CA ASP A 298 -33.21 6.15 -12.49
C ASP A 298 -33.60 4.91 -13.28
N SER A 299 -34.41 4.10 -12.65
CA SER A 299 -35.07 3.01 -13.38
C SER A 299 -36.39 3.51 -13.96
N ASN A 300 -36.46 3.65 -15.26
CA ASN A 300 -37.71 3.98 -15.95
C ASN A 300 -38.81 2.92 -15.77
N LEU A 301 -38.43 1.70 -15.33
CA LEU A 301 -39.38 0.61 -15.10
C LEU A 301 -40.01 0.64 -13.71
N THR A 302 -39.20 1.01 -12.70
CA THR A 302 -39.64 0.94 -11.29
C THR A 302 -39.84 2.32 -10.66
N GLY A 303 -39.39 3.39 -11.32
CA GLY A 303 -39.34 4.73 -10.76
C GLY A 303 -38.42 4.86 -9.55
N SER A 304 -37.51 3.90 -9.34
CA SER A 304 -36.62 3.86 -8.19
C SER A 304 -35.23 4.38 -8.58
N HIS A 305 -34.56 5.04 -7.63
CA HIS A 305 -33.19 5.51 -7.78
C HIS A 305 -32.20 4.42 -7.34
N TYR A 306 -31.14 4.23 -8.10
CA TYR A 306 -30.09 3.23 -7.83
C TYR A 306 -28.71 3.86 -7.84
N LEU A 307 -27.81 3.37 -7.00
CA LEU A 307 -26.38 3.64 -7.07
C LEU A 307 -25.72 2.54 -7.92
N ALA A 308 -25.25 2.89 -9.11
CA ALA A 308 -24.56 1.97 -10.01
C ALA A 308 -23.05 2.08 -9.85
N THR A 309 -22.42 1.08 -9.24
CA THR A 309 -20.97 1.03 -9.03
C THR A 309 -20.18 0.56 -10.26
N SER A 310 -20.89 0.08 -11.30
CA SER A 310 -20.28 -0.35 -12.57
C SER A 310 -21.22 0.05 -13.72
N LYS A 311 -20.74 0.92 -14.61
CA LYS A 311 -21.45 1.35 -15.81
C LYS A 311 -20.64 0.99 -17.05
N LYS A 312 -21.33 0.49 -18.08
CA LYS A 312 -20.79 0.41 -19.43
C LYS A 312 -21.53 1.45 -20.29
N ARG A 313 -20.83 2.45 -20.81
CA ARG A 313 -21.40 3.38 -21.77
C ARG A 313 -21.78 2.60 -23.03
N ILE A 314 -23.02 2.73 -23.45
CA ILE A 314 -23.51 2.20 -24.74
C ILE A 314 -23.46 3.37 -25.70
N ASP A 315 -22.53 3.37 -26.64
CA ASP A 315 -22.48 4.38 -27.67
C ASP A 315 -23.66 4.17 -28.63
N SER A 316 -24.29 5.27 -29.05
CA SER A 316 -25.49 5.28 -29.90
C SER A 316 -25.33 4.50 -31.21
N ASP A 317 -24.10 4.33 -31.67
CA ASP A 317 -23.79 3.60 -32.92
C ASP A 317 -23.92 2.09 -32.79
N LEU A 318 -23.93 1.54 -31.54
CA LEU A 318 -24.18 0.11 -31.28
C LEU A 318 -25.69 -0.26 -31.26
N GLN A 319 -26.59 0.74 -31.10
CA GLN A 319 -28.03 0.48 -31.12
C GLN A 319 -28.57 0.18 -32.53
N MET A 320 -27.89 0.62 -33.58
CA MET A 320 -28.33 0.33 -34.96
C MET A 320 -28.03 -1.10 -35.43
N ASN A 321 -27.14 -1.82 -34.78
CA ASN A 321 -26.71 -3.16 -35.19
C ASN A 321 -27.45 -4.31 -34.45
N MET A 322 -28.36 -4.00 -33.54
CA MET A 322 -29.14 -5.03 -32.82
C MET A 322 -30.57 -5.28 -33.40
N ASN A 323 -30.89 -4.66 -34.52
CA ASN A 323 -32.19 -4.86 -35.20
C ASN A 323 -32.03 -5.61 -36.54
N ILE A 324 -31.33 -6.74 -36.55
CA ILE A 324 -31.39 -7.71 -37.66
C ILE A 324 -31.57 -9.11 -37.08
#